data_08ac458864cc649d5acb34eb6410f43e
#
_entry.id   08ac458864cc649d5acb34eb6410f43e
#
_cell.length_a   1.000
_cell.length_b   1.000
_cell.length_c   1.000
_cell.angle_alpha   90.00
_cell.angle_beta   90.00
_cell.angle_gamma   90.00
#
_symmetry.space_group_name_H-M   'P 1'
#
loop_
_entity.id
_entity.type
_entity.pdbx_description
1 polymer ?
#
loop_
_entity_poly.entity_id
_entity_poly.type
_entity_poly.pdbx_seq_one_letter_code
_entity_poly.pdbx_strand_id
1 'polypeptide(L)'
;MEQMIGQTVIAADSPLRDAAARNLNAHLGQMLEAASAAGIPTIVCTTASNESGVAPLGEGGGASERFAEAKKLSAAGDRVRAAEAFLAARDLDTMPWRPTSSTEDSIRRTALSHNAPLCDIAARFRQLSPEGATGWELADDHVHLTVRGQAEAARAIAETMATLPPPLAVDPVVLAALPSWQAYAQRLGTNSFDDYRVHHTLRILFGIPFMKRSNAEAFARFNTLCQEAESRMSVPIAETVRQWQTMTPHAGGLRPITGMVARTMLRDGNIAEAARLYEIACSQVPPYTSWQIEYVYFLIACHEKLHGSLTEADRARAADVIADGQFLLKNGYSSSGLTERYVGRLHQLRGEWAASIPFLQDARPKLNADDLVACDQALVMALVKTRRAAEATELIERGIRDSGKFSSTYRQMREQLLPKR
;
A
#
# COMPACT_ATOMS: atom_id res chain seq x y z
N MET A 1 6.88 -21.02 4.46
CA MET A 1 7.76 -20.43 5.50
C MET A 1 8.28 -21.47 6.48
N GLU A 2 7.46 -22.34 7.05
CA GLU A 2 7.93 -23.43 7.97
C GLU A 2 9.08 -24.27 7.38
N GLN A 3 9.05 -24.57 6.09
CA GLN A 3 10.11 -25.38 5.41
C GLN A 3 11.43 -24.59 5.20
N MET A 4 11.44 -23.28 5.36
CA MET A 4 12.65 -22.44 5.20
C MET A 4 13.40 -22.24 6.52
N ILE A 5 12.79 -22.56 7.65
CA ILE A 5 13.36 -22.39 9.00
C ILE A 5 13.70 -23.78 9.51
N GLY A 6 14.98 -24.08 9.60
CA GLY A 6 15.47 -25.41 10.00
C GLY A 6 15.06 -25.82 11.44
N GLN A 7 14.71 -24.87 12.30
CA GLN A 7 14.17 -25.09 13.62
C GLN A 7 13.09 -24.03 13.90
N THR A 8 11.83 -24.47 14.00
CA THR A 8 10.67 -23.57 14.18
C THR A 8 10.37 -23.27 15.67
N VAL A 9 10.85 -24.09 16.57
CA VAL A 9 10.62 -23.97 18.02
C VAL A 9 11.94 -23.73 18.73
N ILE A 10 12.07 -22.59 19.40
CA ILE A 10 13.27 -22.18 20.16
C ILE A 10 12.82 -21.79 21.57
N ALA A 11 13.17 -22.60 22.56
CA ALA A 11 12.85 -22.30 23.96
C ALA A 11 13.38 -20.92 24.41
N ALA A 12 12.74 -20.30 25.38
CA ALA A 12 13.10 -18.98 25.85
C ALA A 12 14.52 -18.91 26.45
N ASP A 13 14.95 -20.00 27.07
CA ASP A 13 16.29 -20.19 27.65
C ASP A 13 17.30 -20.82 26.67
N SER A 14 16.95 -20.94 25.40
CA SER A 14 17.83 -21.55 24.39
C SER A 14 19.10 -20.71 24.19
N PRO A 15 20.31 -21.33 24.17
CA PRO A 15 21.55 -20.64 23.84
C PRO A 15 21.55 -20.01 22.44
N LEU A 16 20.64 -20.43 21.55
CA LEU A 16 20.45 -19.81 20.24
C LEU A 16 19.91 -18.38 20.35
N ARG A 17 19.05 -18.07 21.34
CA ARG A 17 18.57 -16.70 21.58
C ARG A 17 19.70 -15.78 22.04
N ASP A 18 20.55 -16.28 22.92
CA ASP A 18 21.73 -15.54 23.38
C ASP A 18 22.73 -15.32 22.22
N ALA A 19 22.93 -16.33 21.39
CA ALA A 19 23.78 -16.21 20.21
C ALA A 19 23.21 -15.18 19.23
N ALA A 20 21.90 -15.17 19.00
CA ALA A 20 21.24 -14.19 18.15
C ALA A 20 21.41 -12.76 18.71
N ALA A 21 21.22 -12.57 20.01
CA ALA A 21 21.43 -11.28 20.67
C ALA A 21 22.88 -10.79 20.57
N ARG A 22 23.87 -11.70 20.77
CA ARG A 22 25.29 -11.36 20.58
C ARG A 22 25.60 -10.98 19.14
N ASN A 23 25.08 -11.72 18.17
CA ASN A 23 25.27 -11.41 16.75
C ASN A 23 24.65 -10.07 16.38
N LEU A 24 23.45 -9.77 16.88
CA LEU A 24 22.81 -8.47 16.68
C LEU A 24 23.69 -7.34 17.23
N ASN A 25 24.19 -7.48 18.47
CA ASN A 25 25.10 -6.50 19.07
C ASN A 25 26.35 -6.28 18.23
N ALA A 26 27.00 -7.36 17.79
CA ALA A 26 28.24 -7.28 17.02
C ALA A 26 28.00 -6.58 15.65
N HIS A 27 26.95 -6.97 14.92
CA HIS A 27 26.68 -6.39 13.61
C HIS A 27 26.18 -4.94 13.72
N LEU A 28 25.31 -4.63 14.68
CA LEU A 28 24.87 -3.26 14.91
C LEU A 28 26.04 -2.37 15.32
N GLY A 29 26.95 -2.87 16.19
CA GLY A 29 28.17 -2.18 16.56
C GLY A 29 29.06 -1.87 15.35
N GLN A 30 29.33 -2.87 14.50
CA GLN A 30 30.10 -2.69 13.27
C GLN A 30 29.46 -1.65 12.32
N MET A 31 28.13 -1.65 12.20
CA MET A 31 27.42 -0.64 11.38
C MET A 31 27.61 0.76 11.96
N LEU A 32 27.51 0.93 13.27
CA LEU A 32 27.70 2.22 13.95
C LEU A 32 29.15 2.71 13.85
N GLU A 33 30.14 1.82 13.99
CA GLU A 33 31.56 2.13 13.80
C GLU A 33 31.82 2.59 12.34
N ALA A 34 31.31 1.88 11.37
CA ALA A 34 31.45 2.24 9.95
C ALA A 34 30.80 3.60 9.64
N ALA A 35 29.60 3.86 10.15
CA ALA A 35 28.92 5.13 9.99
C ALA A 35 29.71 6.28 10.66
N SER A 36 30.19 6.07 11.87
CA SER A 36 31.01 7.04 12.61
C SER A 36 32.32 7.35 11.90
N ALA A 37 33.02 6.33 11.39
CA ALA A 37 34.25 6.50 10.61
C ALA A 37 34.03 7.28 9.31
N ALA A 38 32.84 7.15 8.71
CA ALA A 38 32.44 7.90 7.53
C ALA A 38 31.85 9.30 7.85
N GLY A 39 31.75 9.69 9.11
CA GLY A 39 31.13 10.94 9.53
C GLY A 39 29.62 11.01 9.26
N ILE A 40 28.95 9.86 9.18
CA ILE A 40 27.51 9.76 8.93
C ILE A 40 26.76 9.77 10.26
N PRO A 41 25.93 10.81 10.54
CA PRO A 41 25.10 10.86 11.71
C PRO A 41 24.07 9.72 11.71
N THR A 42 23.96 9.00 12.82
CA THR A 42 23.12 7.81 12.90
C THR A 42 22.24 7.86 14.16
N ILE A 43 20.97 7.54 14.02
CA ILE A 43 20.03 7.32 15.12
C ILE A 43 19.70 5.82 15.16
N VAL A 44 19.79 5.23 16.34
CA VAL A 44 19.40 3.84 16.58
C VAL A 44 17.96 3.80 17.07
N CYS A 45 17.12 2.99 16.43
CA CYS A 45 15.72 2.82 16.84
C CYS A 45 15.51 1.41 17.42
N THR A 46 14.75 1.30 18.52
CA THR A 46 14.21 0.00 18.95
C THR A 46 13.06 -0.41 18.05
N THR A 47 12.79 -1.71 17.94
CA THR A 47 11.71 -2.30 17.14
C THR A 47 10.47 -2.48 18.02
N ALA A 48 9.36 -1.79 17.69
CA ALA A 48 8.06 -2.05 18.32
C ALA A 48 7.37 -3.27 17.70
N SER A 49 6.52 -3.93 18.48
CA SER A 49 5.71 -5.06 18.03
C SER A 49 4.36 -5.08 18.73
N ASN A 50 3.37 -5.78 18.15
CA ASN A 50 2.05 -5.96 18.76
C ASN A 50 2.13 -6.96 19.92
N GLU A 51 2.09 -6.48 21.14
CA GLU A 51 2.27 -7.27 22.36
C GLU A 51 0.95 -7.78 22.94
N SER A 52 -0.10 -6.93 22.91
CA SER A 52 -1.40 -7.23 23.52
C SER A 52 -2.44 -7.81 22.55
N GLY A 53 -2.27 -7.54 21.24
CA GLY A 53 -3.22 -7.97 20.21
C GLY A 53 -2.91 -9.34 19.59
N VAL A 54 -1.62 -9.71 19.49
CA VAL A 54 -1.17 -10.97 18.89
C VAL A 54 -0.70 -11.94 19.97
N ALA A 55 -1.39 -13.07 20.08
CA ALA A 55 -1.01 -14.13 21.03
C ALA A 55 0.28 -14.85 20.59
N PRO A 56 1.04 -15.45 21.52
CA PRO A 56 2.19 -16.29 21.21
C PRO A 56 1.87 -17.37 20.17
N LEU A 57 2.80 -17.62 19.27
CA LEU A 57 2.63 -18.57 18.16
C LEU A 57 3.16 -19.96 18.50
N GLY A 58 4.20 -20.03 19.30
CA GLY A 58 4.81 -21.30 19.71
C GLY A 58 4.02 -22.03 20.78
N GLU A 59 4.08 -23.35 20.75
CA GLU A 59 3.46 -24.22 21.76
C GLU A 59 4.44 -24.44 22.93
N GLY A 60 3.90 -24.51 24.15
CA GLY A 60 4.68 -24.73 25.37
C GLY A 60 5.33 -23.47 25.96
N GLY A 61 6.20 -23.63 26.95
CA GLY A 61 6.95 -22.54 27.58
C GLY A 61 6.14 -21.59 28.48
N GLY A 62 4.84 -21.82 28.68
CA GLY A 62 3.99 -20.98 29.53
C GLY A 62 3.59 -19.64 28.90
N ALA A 63 3.91 -19.41 27.61
CA ALA A 63 3.62 -18.16 26.91
C ALA A 63 2.12 -17.89 26.79
N SER A 64 1.34 -18.91 26.39
CA SER A 64 -0.11 -18.80 26.22
C SER A 64 -0.83 -18.53 27.54
N GLU A 65 -0.39 -19.17 28.63
CA GLU A 65 -0.92 -18.97 29.98
C GLU A 65 -0.65 -17.54 30.46
N ARG A 66 0.56 -17.02 30.23
CA ARG A 66 0.91 -15.63 30.53
C ARG A 66 0.09 -14.64 29.71
N PHE A 67 -0.14 -14.92 28.44
CA PHE A 67 -0.98 -14.06 27.60
C PHE A 67 -2.43 -14.04 28.10
N ALA A 68 -2.98 -15.22 28.47
CA ALA A 68 -4.32 -15.29 29.05
C ALA A 68 -4.42 -14.57 30.40
N GLU A 69 -3.39 -14.64 31.24
CA GLU A 69 -3.29 -13.87 32.48
C GLU A 69 -3.29 -12.35 32.19
N ALA A 70 -2.46 -11.91 31.24
CA ALA A 70 -2.39 -10.51 30.84
C ALA A 70 -3.77 -9.97 30.39
N LYS A 71 -4.52 -10.73 29.58
CA LYS A 71 -5.89 -10.38 29.16
C LYS A 71 -6.84 -10.23 30.36
N LYS A 72 -6.75 -11.13 31.36
CA LYS A 72 -7.57 -11.04 32.57
C LYS A 72 -7.21 -9.80 33.41
N LEU A 73 -5.92 -9.50 33.57
CA LEU A 73 -5.46 -8.32 34.29
C LEU A 73 -5.89 -7.03 33.60
N SER A 74 -5.75 -6.98 32.28
CA SER A 74 -6.22 -5.85 31.45
C SER A 74 -7.73 -5.63 31.63
N ALA A 75 -8.54 -6.69 31.54
CA ALA A 75 -9.97 -6.62 31.76
C ALA A 75 -10.36 -6.18 33.19
N ALA A 76 -9.50 -6.48 34.17
CA ALA A 76 -9.69 -6.01 35.55
C ALA A 76 -9.16 -4.56 35.79
N GLY A 77 -8.56 -3.92 34.80
CA GLY A 77 -8.01 -2.56 34.89
C GLY A 77 -6.61 -2.49 35.53
N ASP A 78 -5.98 -3.63 35.83
CA ASP A 78 -4.61 -3.68 36.35
C ASP A 78 -3.58 -3.54 35.22
N ARG A 79 -3.46 -2.31 34.73
CA ARG A 79 -2.63 -1.97 33.58
C ARG A 79 -1.16 -2.34 33.75
N VAL A 80 -0.60 -2.12 34.93
CA VAL A 80 0.84 -2.37 35.15
C VAL A 80 1.15 -3.85 35.06
N ARG A 81 0.41 -4.69 35.81
CA ARG A 81 0.62 -6.13 35.79
C ARG A 81 0.20 -6.76 34.46
N ALA A 82 -0.79 -6.19 33.76
CA ALA A 82 -1.15 -6.63 32.43
C ALA A 82 0.02 -6.41 31.44
N ALA A 83 0.63 -5.22 31.43
CA ALA A 83 1.77 -4.91 30.58
C ALA A 83 2.96 -5.84 30.82
N GLU A 84 3.31 -6.09 32.08
CA GLU A 84 4.39 -7.04 32.46
C GLU A 84 4.07 -8.46 31.96
N ALA A 85 2.82 -8.91 32.12
CA ALA A 85 2.41 -10.23 31.68
C ALA A 85 2.38 -10.38 30.14
N PHE A 86 2.01 -9.34 29.38
CA PHE A 86 2.10 -9.33 27.92
C PHE A 86 3.56 -9.42 27.45
N LEU A 87 4.47 -8.65 28.05
CA LEU A 87 5.90 -8.72 27.74
C LEU A 87 6.48 -10.10 28.04
N ALA A 88 6.15 -10.66 29.21
CA ALA A 88 6.56 -12.01 29.58
C ALA A 88 6.03 -13.07 28.60
N ALA A 89 4.76 -12.94 28.16
CA ALA A 89 4.18 -13.86 27.18
C ALA A 89 4.92 -13.81 25.85
N ARG A 90 5.26 -12.60 25.36
CA ARG A 90 6.07 -12.40 24.14
C ARG A 90 7.45 -13.03 24.27
N ASP A 91 8.12 -12.83 25.40
CA ASP A 91 9.48 -13.29 25.63
C ASP A 91 9.56 -14.82 25.79
N LEU A 92 8.52 -15.44 26.35
CA LEU A 92 8.37 -16.89 26.47
C LEU A 92 7.96 -17.57 25.16
N ASP A 93 7.49 -16.81 24.14
CA ASP A 93 7.03 -17.40 22.88
C ASP A 93 8.14 -18.22 22.22
N THR A 94 7.91 -19.53 22.07
CA THR A 94 8.88 -20.45 21.46
C THR A 94 8.99 -20.31 19.94
N MET A 95 8.11 -19.50 19.31
CA MET A 95 8.21 -19.07 17.93
C MET A 95 8.29 -17.54 17.87
N PRO A 96 9.46 -16.93 18.17
CA PRO A 96 9.61 -15.50 18.41
C PRO A 96 9.60 -14.68 17.11
N TRP A 97 8.45 -14.47 16.53
CA TRP A 97 8.28 -13.59 15.38
C TRP A 97 8.34 -12.09 15.76
N ARG A 98 8.29 -11.82 17.04
CA ARG A 98 8.39 -10.46 17.60
C ARG A 98 9.74 -10.27 18.28
N PRO A 99 10.31 -9.05 18.28
CA PRO A 99 11.51 -8.76 19.06
C PRO A 99 11.24 -9.03 20.55
N THR A 100 12.13 -9.74 21.19
CA THR A 100 12.07 -10.00 22.65
C THR A 100 12.66 -8.84 23.43
N SER A 101 12.46 -8.82 24.76
CA SER A 101 13.12 -7.86 25.66
C SER A 101 14.64 -7.92 25.52
N SER A 102 15.23 -9.10 25.38
CA SER A 102 16.65 -9.29 25.13
C SER A 102 17.12 -8.61 23.83
N THR A 103 16.31 -8.66 22.78
CA THR A 103 16.59 -7.96 21.51
C THR A 103 16.56 -6.43 21.69
N GLU A 104 15.50 -5.92 22.33
CA GLU A 104 15.37 -4.48 22.60
C GLU A 104 16.53 -3.96 23.47
N ASP A 105 16.88 -4.70 24.54
CA ASP A 105 17.99 -4.35 25.43
C ASP A 105 19.35 -4.42 24.74
N SER A 106 19.51 -5.33 23.80
CA SER A 106 20.70 -5.40 22.95
C SER A 106 20.86 -4.13 22.11
N ILE A 107 19.79 -3.67 21.50
CA ILE A 107 19.78 -2.42 20.71
C ILE A 107 20.13 -1.23 21.61
N ARG A 108 19.48 -1.11 22.79
CA ARG A 108 19.74 -0.02 23.75
C ARG A 108 21.19 0.01 24.21
N ARG A 109 21.74 -1.15 24.62
CA ARG A 109 23.14 -1.26 25.06
C ARG A 109 24.13 -0.92 23.96
N THR A 110 23.88 -1.38 22.73
CA THR A 110 24.76 -1.09 21.60
C THR A 110 24.72 0.39 21.24
N ALA A 111 23.55 1.03 21.22
CA ALA A 111 23.46 2.47 21.02
C ALA A 111 24.25 3.24 22.08
N LEU A 112 24.08 2.89 23.35
CA LEU A 112 24.80 3.53 24.47
C LEU A 112 26.32 3.35 24.37
N SER A 113 26.80 2.13 24.09
CA SER A 113 28.25 1.84 24.01
C SER A 113 28.96 2.52 22.87
N HIS A 114 28.23 2.92 21.81
CA HIS A 114 28.76 3.64 20.65
C HIS A 114 28.40 5.15 20.67
N ASN A 115 27.84 5.66 21.79
CA ASN A 115 27.38 7.05 21.91
C ASN A 115 26.41 7.46 20.78
N ALA A 116 25.65 6.51 20.24
CA ALA A 116 24.65 6.78 19.22
C ALA A 116 23.34 7.22 19.87
N PRO A 117 22.68 8.29 19.39
CA PRO A 117 21.36 8.70 19.84
C PRO A 117 20.36 7.55 19.69
N LEU A 118 19.61 7.28 20.77
CA LEU A 118 18.60 6.23 20.83
C LEU A 118 17.20 6.82 20.69
N CYS A 119 16.45 6.34 19.70
CA CYS A 119 15.01 6.53 19.58
C CYS A 119 14.29 5.26 20.07
N ASP A 120 13.80 5.26 21.31
CA ASP A 120 13.15 4.09 21.91
C ASP A 120 11.66 4.01 21.49
N ILE A 121 11.42 3.59 20.25
CA ILE A 121 10.07 3.46 19.67
C ILE A 121 9.25 2.43 20.47
N ALA A 122 9.84 1.32 20.91
CA ALA A 122 9.14 0.29 21.67
C ALA A 122 8.61 0.85 23.01
N ALA A 123 9.44 1.58 23.75
CA ALA A 123 9.01 2.23 24.99
C ALA A 123 7.94 3.30 24.74
N ARG A 124 8.10 4.11 23.67
CA ARG A 124 7.13 5.12 23.27
C ARG A 124 5.76 4.51 22.96
N PHE A 125 5.73 3.40 22.22
CA PHE A 125 4.47 2.74 21.86
C PHE A 125 3.75 2.18 23.07
N ARG A 126 4.46 1.57 24.03
CA ARG A 126 3.88 1.12 25.31
C ARG A 126 3.26 2.27 26.11
N GLN A 127 3.91 3.45 26.12
CA GLN A 127 3.36 4.64 26.76
C GLN A 127 2.07 5.14 26.10
N LEU A 128 1.97 5.05 24.77
CA LEU A 128 0.81 5.48 23.99
C LEU A 128 -0.34 4.47 24.02
N SER A 129 -0.05 3.22 24.36
CA SER A 129 -1.03 2.13 24.33
C SER A 129 -1.86 2.09 25.61
N PRO A 130 -3.20 1.91 25.52
CA PRO A 130 -4.10 1.91 26.66
C PRO A 130 -3.72 0.86 27.73
N GLU A 131 -3.23 -0.28 27.30
CA GLU A 131 -2.88 -1.41 28.17
C GLU A 131 -1.44 -1.36 28.68
N GLY A 132 -0.64 -0.34 28.31
CA GLY A 132 0.78 -0.29 28.61
C GLY A 132 1.62 -1.30 27.80
N ALA A 133 0.98 -2.02 26.90
CA ALA A 133 1.57 -2.95 25.94
C ALA A 133 1.00 -2.60 24.54
N THR A 134 1.85 -2.58 23.52
CA THR A 134 1.46 -2.19 22.16
C THR A 134 0.40 -3.14 21.59
N GLY A 135 -0.67 -2.58 21.04
CA GLY A 135 -1.80 -3.31 20.48
C GLY A 135 -2.17 -2.89 19.05
N TRP A 136 -3.41 -3.19 18.67
CA TRP A 136 -3.97 -2.93 17.33
C TRP A 136 -4.08 -1.45 16.96
N GLU A 137 -3.97 -0.55 17.92
CA GLU A 137 -4.01 0.89 17.70
C GLU A 137 -2.73 1.43 17.02
N LEU A 138 -1.60 0.72 17.17
CA LEU A 138 -0.30 1.11 16.63
C LEU A 138 0.32 0.08 15.68
N ALA A 139 -0.16 -1.17 15.70
CA ALA A 139 0.32 -2.23 14.84
C ALA A 139 -0.83 -3.01 14.16
N ASP A 140 -0.72 -3.23 12.86
CA ASP A 140 -1.71 -3.97 12.05
C ASP A 140 -1.59 -5.48 12.20
N ASP A 141 -0.37 -5.99 12.39
CA ASP A 141 -0.09 -7.39 12.69
C ASP A 141 0.94 -7.51 13.83
N HIS A 142 1.86 -8.46 13.76
CA HIS A 142 2.87 -8.66 14.79
C HIS A 142 3.96 -7.58 14.81
N VAL A 143 4.26 -6.91 13.67
CA VAL A 143 5.34 -5.91 13.53
C VAL A 143 5.05 -4.76 12.56
N HIS A 144 4.09 -4.89 11.64
CA HIS A 144 3.74 -3.81 10.72
C HIS A 144 2.90 -2.76 11.42
N LEU A 145 3.27 -1.49 11.23
CA LEU A 145 2.66 -0.38 11.93
C LEU A 145 1.39 0.12 11.20
N THR A 146 0.36 0.44 11.98
CA THR A 146 -0.78 1.23 11.47
C THR A 146 -0.31 2.61 11.00
N VAL A 147 -1.15 3.35 10.27
CA VAL A 147 -0.86 4.75 9.92
C VAL A 147 -0.58 5.60 11.16
N ARG A 148 -1.31 5.38 12.26
CA ARG A 148 -1.03 6.02 13.54
C ARG A 148 0.32 5.61 14.09
N GLY A 149 0.65 4.31 14.08
CA GLY A 149 1.95 3.80 14.52
C GLY A 149 3.11 4.41 13.73
N GLN A 150 2.98 4.50 12.40
CA GLN A 150 3.99 5.13 11.55
C GLN A 150 4.19 6.61 11.88
N ALA A 151 3.11 7.36 12.08
CA ALA A 151 3.17 8.78 12.45
C ALA A 151 3.82 8.99 13.83
N GLU A 152 3.51 8.14 14.82
CA GLU A 152 4.10 8.21 16.16
C GLU A 152 5.58 7.80 16.14
N ALA A 153 5.98 6.81 15.35
CA ALA A 153 7.38 6.45 15.15
C ALA A 153 8.16 7.59 14.48
N ALA A 154 7.61 8.20 13.42
CA ALA A 154 8.22 9.34 12.75
C ALA A 154 8.38 10.55 13.70
N ARG A 155 7.37 10.81 14.54
CA ARG A 155 7.45 11.85 15.57
C ARG A 155 8.56 11.56 16.59
N ALA A 156 8.67 10.34 17.10
CA ALA A 156 9.73 9.95 18.02
C ALA A 156 11.14 10.12 17.40
N ILE A 157 11.29 9.76 16.13
CA ILE A 157 12.54 9.99 15.39
C ILE A 157 12.83 11.50 15.27
N ALA A 158 11.84 12.33 14.91
CA ALA A 158 12.01 13.77 14.81
C ALA A 158 12.34 14.42 16.17
N GLU A 159 11.74 13.96 17.27
CA GLU A 159 12.07 14.35 18.64
C GLU A 159 13.53 13.98 18.98
N THR A 160 13.99 12.80 18.59
CA THR A 160 15.39 12.39 18.76
C THR A 160 16.33 13.25 17.90
N MET A 161 15.94 13.58 16.66
CA MET A 161 16.72 14.48 15.79
C MET A 161 16.91 15.87 16.43
N ALA A 162 15.95 16.37 17.20
CA ALA A 162 16.10 17.66 17.89
C ALA A 162 17.26 17.67 18.90
N THR A 163 17.74 16.51 19.33
CA THR A 163 18.91 16.40 20.23
C THR A 163 20.25 16.39 19.49
N LEU A 164 20.23 16.33 18.15
CA LEU A 164 21.44 16.28 17.34
C LEU A 164 22.05 17.70 17.17
N PRO A 165 23.36 17.79 16.84
CA PRO A 165 23.95 19.08 16.49
C PRO A 165 23.46 19.61 15.14
N PRO A 166 23.49 20.94 14.91
CA PRO A 166 23.24 21.50 13.58
C PRO A 166 24.18 20.88 12.51
N PRO A 167 23.74 20.74 11.24
CA PRO A 167 22.45 21.20 10.67
C PRO A 167 21.30 20.18 10.80
N LEU A 168 21.47 19.10 11.53
CA LEU A 168 20.51 18.00 11.60
C LEU A 168 19.45 18.16 12.70
N ALA A 169 19.70 19.09 13.63
CA ALA A 169 18.74 19.39 14.70
C ALA A 169 17.40 19.86 14.11
N VAL A 170 16.32 19.21 14.52
CA VAL A 170 14.97 19.69 14.23
C VAL A 170 14.60 20.77 15.24
N ASP A 171 14.12 21.92 14.74
CA ASP A 171 13.69 23.03 15.61
C ASP A 171 12.52 22.57 16.48
N PRO A 172 12.58 22.76 17.81
CA PRO A 172 11.49 22.45 18.74
C PRO A 172 10.16 23.12 18.36
N VAL A 173 10.19 24.30 17.76
CA VAL A 173 8.97 25.00 17.29
C VAL A 173 8.33 24.23 16.14
N VAL A 174 9.13 23.68 15.22
CA VAL A 174 8.64 22.83 14.13
C VAL A 174 8.06 21.53 14.67
N LEU A 175 8.72 20.91 15.67
CA LEU A 175 8.20 19.71 16.32
C LEU A 175 6.86 19.94 17.00
N ALA A 176 6.71 21.05 17.72
CA ALA A 176 5.46 21.42 18.39
C ALA A 176 4.32 21.69 17.38
N ALA A 177 4.66 22.15 16.18
CA ALA A 177 3.72 22.44 15.10
C ALA A 177 3.40 21.23 14.20
N LEU A 178 4.01 20.05 14.44
CA LEU A 178 3.73 18.86 13.64
C LEU A 178 2.24 18.49 13.69
N PRO A 179 1.62 18.24 12.53
CA PRO A 179 0.21 17.85 12.46
C PRO A 179 -0.08 16.57 13.25
N SER A 180 -1.34 16.37 13.60
CA SER A 180 -1.79 15.10 14.18
C SER A 180 -1.66 13.95 13.19
N TRP A 181 -1.64 12.70 13.68
CA TRP A 181 -1.62 11.53 12.81
C TRP A 181 -2.84 11.46 11.86
N GLN A 182 -4.01 11.96 12.32
CA GLN A 182 -5.22 12.04 11.50
C GLN A 182 -5.04 13.00 10.31
N ALA A 183 -4.37 14.14 10.53
CA ALA A 183 -4.07 15.08 9.45
C ALA A 183 -3.09 14.48 8.42
N TYR A 184 -2.13 13.69 8.87
CA TYR A 184 -1.26 12.93 7.96
C TYR A 184 -2.04 11.86 7.21
N ALA A 185 -2.87 11.07 7.89
CA ALA A 185 -3.74 10.08 7.27
C ALA A 185 -4.61 10.71 6.17
N GLN A 186 -5.21 11.86 6.44
CA GLN A 186 -6.01 12.60 5.46
C GLN A 186 -5.17 13.04 4.25
N ARG A 187 -3.96 13.57 4.48
CA ARG A 187 -3.05 13.98 3.40
C ARG A 187 -2.56 12.81 2.54
N LEU A 188 -2.36 11.64 3.15
CA LEU A 188 -2.01 10.40 2.47
C LEU A 188 -3.21 9.80 1.72
N GLY A 189 -4.42 10.35 1.91
CA GLY A 189 -5.63 9.88 1.26
C GLY A 189 -6.12 8.54 1.79
N THR A 190 -5.86 8.21 3.09
CA THR A 190 -6.40 6.99 3.68
C THR A 190 -7.92 6.96 3.54
N ASN A 191 -8.48 5.82 3.21
CA ASN A 191 -9.91 5.65 2.94
C ASN A 191 -10.36 4.23 3.32
N SER A 192 -11.68 4.04 3.38
CA SER A 192 -12.28 2.78 3.80
C SER A 192 -11.92 1.57 2.93
N PHE A 193 -11.52 1.77 1.67
CA PHE A 193 -11.09 0.67 0.80
C PHE A 193 -9.65 0.24 1.11
N ASP A 194 -8.78 1.17 1.51
CA ASP A 194 -7.45 0.83 2.01
C ASP A 194 -7.53 0.10 3.33
N ASP A 195 -8.38 0.55 4.25
CA ASP A 195 -8.64 -0.15 5.51
C ASP A 195 -9.16 -1.57 5.24
N TYR A 196 -10.11 -1.70 4.29
CA TYR A 196 -10.60 -3.01 3.88
C TYR A 196 -9.48 -3.91 3.33
N ARG A 197 -8.60 -3.37 2.49
CA ARG A 197 -7.45 -4.10 1.94
C ARG A 197 -6.54 -4.63 3.05
N VAL A 198 -6.23 -3.81 4.05
CA VAL A 198 -5.43 -4.20 5.22
C VAL A 198 -6.16 -5.30 6.00
N HIS A 199 -7.43 -5.08 6.36
CA HIS A 199 -8.22 -6.04 7.12
C HIS A 199 -8.40 -7.38 6.37
N HIS A 200 -8.59 -7.34 5.04
CA HIS A 200 -8.68 -8.54 4.22
C HIS A 200 -7.37 -9.34 4.22
N THR A 201 -6.22 -8.66 4.08
CA THR A 201 -4.91 -9.29 4.16
C THR A 201 -4.68 -9.94 5.52
N LEU A 202 -5.06 -9.26 6.60
CA LEU A 202 -4.95 -9.78 7.97
C LEU A 202 -5.93 -10.92 8.24
N ARG A 203 -7.16 -10.87 7.69
CA ARG A 203 -8.08 -12.00 7.72
C ARG A 203 -7.49 -13.25 7.09
N ILE A 204 -6.78 -13.11 5.95
CA ILE A 204 -6.08 -14.22 5.31
C ILE A 204 -4.93 -14.71 6.20
N LEU A 205 -4.09 -13.81 6.69
CA LEU A 205 -2.94 -14.14 7.54
C LEU A 205 -3.37 -14.91 8.79
N PHE A 206 -4.31 -14.35 9.56
CA PHE A 206 -4.82 -15.00 10.77
C PHE A 206 -5.76 -16.20 10.49
N GLY A 207 -6.17 -16.39 9.24
CA GLY A 207 -6.90 -17.57 8.77
C GLY A 207 -6.01 -18.79 8.49
N ILE A 208 -4.70 -18.61 8.35
CA ILE A 208 -3.75 -19.71 8.18
C ILE A 208 -3.80 -20.63 9.41
N PRO A 209 -3.85 -21.97 9.26
CA PRO A 209 -4.15 -22.89 10.36
C PRO A 209 -3.29 -22.70 11.60
N PHE A 210 -1.97 -22.52 11.46
CA PHE A 210 -1.09 -22.35 12.61
C PHE A 210 -1.29 -20.99 13.31
N MET A 211 -1.55 -19.91 12.54
CA MET A 211 -1.85 -18.58 13.09
C MET A 211 -3.20 -18.59 13.81
N LYS A 212 -4.23 -19.17 13.20
CA LYS A 212 -5.59 -19.23 13.74
C LYS A 212 -5.66 -20.01 15.04
N ARG A 213 -4.82 -21.03 15.22
CA ARG A 213 -4.77 -21.87 16.43
C ARG A 213 -4.59 -21.03 17.70
N SER A 214 -3.62 -20.11 17.67
CA SER A 214 -3.29 -19.24 18.81
C SER A 214 -4.03 -17.88 18.77
N ASN A 215 -4.45 -17.43 17.58
CA ASN A 215 -4.98 -16.11 17.34
C ASN A 215 -6.40 -16.12 16.77
N ALA A 216 -7.28 -17.00 17.29
CA ALA A 216 -8.67 -17.08 16.85
C ALA A 216 -9.43 -15.76 17.04
N GLU A 217 -9.14 -15.01 18.10
CA GLU A 217 -9.73 -13.68 18.36
C GLU A 217 -9.31 -12.65 17.29
N ALA A 218 -8.03 -12.63 16.89
CA ALA A 218 -7.56 -11.77 15.80
C ALA A 218 -8.24 -12.12 14.48
N PHE A 219 -8.37 -13.40 14.15
CA PHE A 219 -9.13 -13.84 12.98
C PHE A 219 -10.58 -13.36 13.03
N ALA A 220 -11.28 -13.57 14.17
CA ALA A 220 -12.66 -13.14 14.34
C ALA A 220 -12.79 -11.61 14.17
N ARG A 221 -11.89 -10.83 14.78
CA ARG A 221 -11.82 -9.37 14.63
C ARG A 221 -11.78 -8.94 13.17
N PHE A 222 -10.80 -9.42 12.39
CA PHE A 222 -10.63 -9.00 11.00
C PHE A 222 -11.73 -9.54 10.09
N ASN A 223 -12.29 -10.72 10.41
CA ASN A 223 -13.44 -11.22 9.70
C ASN A 223 -14.68 -10.32 9.91
N THR A 224 -14.94 -9.88 11.13
CA THR A 224 -16.04 -8.95 11.44
C THR A 224 -15.82 -7.60 10.73
N LEU A 225 -14.62 -7.01 10.81
CA LEU A 225 -14.31 -5.74 10.13
C LEU A 225 -14.51 -5.83 8.61
N CYS A 226 -14.12 -6.94 7.98
CA CYS A 226 -14.38 -7.17 6.57
C CYS A 226 -15.88 -7.28 6.27
N GLN A 227 -16.63 -8.07 7.05
CA GLN A 227 -18.08 -8.25 6.87
C GLN A 227 -18.85 -6.93 7.03
N GLU A 228 -18.49 -6.12 8.03
CA GLU A 228 -19.06 -4.79 8.22
C GLU A 228 -18.79 -3.85 7.05
N ALA A 229 -17.56 -3.85 6.53
CA ALA A 229 -17.22 -3.06 5.36
C ALA A 229 -17.98 -3.55 4.11
N GLU A 230 -18.02 -4.85 3.87
CA GLU A 230 -18.73 -5.48 2.74
C GLU A 230 -20.24 -5.19 2.79
N SER A 231 -20.86 -5.18 3.97
CA SER A 231 -22.30 -4.90 4.13
C SER A 231 -22.71 -3.47 3.77
N ARG A 232 -21.77 -2.54 3.76
CA ARG A 232 -21.99 -1.12 3.40
C ARG A 232 -21.75 -0.82 1.93
N MET A 233 -21.20 -1.78 1.16
CA MET A 233 -20.88 -1.60 -0.24
C MET A 233 -22.14 -1.71 -1.12
N SER A 234 -22.27 -0.84 -2.10
CA SER A 234 -23.26 -1.03 -3.19
C SER A 234 -22.90 -2.27 -4.01
N VAL A 235 -23.90 -2.84 -4.71
CA VAL A 235 -23.67 -4.06 -5.51
C VAL A 235 -22.52 -3.92 -6.52
N PRO A 236 -22.40 -2.81 -7.30
CA PRO A 236 -21.27 -2.65 -8.22
C PRO A 236 -19.91 -2.58 -7.52
N ILE A 237 -19.86 -1.94 -6.35
CA ILE A 237 -18.62 -1.85 -5.56
C ILE A 237 -18.26 -3.22 -4.98
N ALA A 238 -19.21 -3.93 -4.39
CA ALA A 238 -18.98 -5.28 -3.86
C ALA A 238 -18.47 -6.25 -4.96
N GLU A 239 -18.95 -6.11 -6.19
CA GLU A 239 -18.47 -6.88 -7.33
C GLU A 239 -17.02 -6.53 -7.70
N THR A 240 -16.69 -5.24 -7.72
CA THR A 240 -15.31 -4.76 -7.92
C THR A 240 -14.36 -5.29 -6.85
N VAL A 241 -14.79 -5.30 -5.59
CA VAL A 241 -14.01 -5.83 -4.46
C VAL A 241 -13.79 -7.34 -4.62
N ARG A 242 -14.83 -8.12 -4.97
CA ARG A 242 -14.68 -9.56 -5.28
C ARG A 242 -13.71 -9.82 -6.42
N GLN A 243 -13.77 -9.03 -7.48
CA GLN A 243 -12.84 -9.10 -8.59
C GLN A 243 -11.40 -8.83 -8.11
N TRP A 244 -11.19 -7.79 -7.30
CA TRP A 244 -9.89 -7.49 -6.72
C TRP A 244 -9.34 -8.63 -5.87
N GLN A 245 -10.16 -9.29 -5.04
CA GLN A 245 -9.76 -10.43 -4.20
C GLN A 245 -9.24 -11.63 -5.00
N THR A 246 -9.69 -11.80 -6.24
CA THR A 246 -9.30 -12.91 -7.11
C THR A 246 -8.16 -12.58 -8.07
N MET A 247 -7.65 -11.33 -8.03
CA MET A 247 -6.55 -10.93 -8.90
C MET A 247 -5.24 -11.60 -8.51
N THR A 248 -4.49 -12.02 -9.51
CA THR A 248 -3.11 -12.49 -9.32
C THR A 248 -2.19 -11.28 -9.10
N PRO A 249 -1.34 -11.29 -8.07
CA PRO A 249 -0.31 -10.27 -7.90
C PRO A 249 0.62 -10.19 -9.11
N HIS A 250 0.94 -8.98 -9.55
CA HIS A 250 1.98 -8.72 -10.54
C HIS A 250 3.32 -8.44 -9.86
N ALA A 251 4.39 -8.31 -10.65
CA ALA A 251 5.75 -8.02 -10.14
C ALA A 251 5.83 -6.73 -9.27
N GLY A 252 4.89 -5.79 -9.43
CA GLY A 252 4.74 -4.59 -8.60
C GLY A 252 3.75 -4.72 -7.44
N GLY A 253 3.26 -5.93 -7.12
CA GLY A 253 2.26 -6.16 -6.10
C GLY A 253 0.82 -6.26 -6.62
N LEU A 254 -0.15 -6.11 -5.73
CA LEU A 254 -1.57 -6.05 -6.10
C LEU A 254 -1.94 -4.65 -6.61
N ARG A 255 -2.77 -4.61 -7.63
CA ARG A 255 -3.37 -3.35 -8.10
C ARG A 255 -4.15 -2.70 -6.95
N PRO A 256 -3.96 -1.37 -6.69
CA PRO A 256 -4.72 -0.68 -5.65
C PRO A 256 -6.22 -0.80 -5.83
N ILE A 257 -6.91 -1.27 -4.80
CA ILE A 257 -8.37 -1.43 -4.81
C ILE A 257 -9.07 -0.08 -5.03
N THR A 258 -8.50 0.99 -4.47
CA THR A 258 -9.00 2.38 -4.58
C THR A 258 -9.16 2.80 -6.04
N GLY A 259 -8.17 2.50 -6.91
CA GLY A 259 -8.25 2.80 -8.35
C GLY A 259 -9.30 1.97 -9.10
N MET A 260 -9.53 0.73 -8.68
CA MET A 260 -10.58 -0.11 -9.25
C MET A 260 -11.97 0.39 -8.87
N VAL A 261 -12.15 0.79 -7.61
CA VAL A 261 -13.39 1.41 -7.13
C VAL A 261 -13.64 2.76 -7.81
N ALA A 262 -12.60 3.59 -7.98
CA ALA A 262 -12.70 4.84 -8.73
C ALA A 262 -13.24 4.61 -10.15
N ARG A 263 -12.80 3.52 -10.81
CA ARG A 263 -13.30 3.14 -12.14
C ARG A 263 -14.79 2.83 -12.12
N THR A 264 -15.25 2.12 -11.11
CA THR A 264 -16.68 1.79 -10.94
C THR A 264 -17.49 3.05 -10.65
N MET A 265 -17.04 3.94 -9.76
CA MET A 265 -17.68 5.22 -9.48
C MET A 265 -17.80 6.10 -10.74
N LEU A 266 -16.74 6.16 -11.57
CA LEU A 266 -16.77 6.91 -12.82
C LEU A 266 -17.80 6.34 -13.81
N ARG A 267 -17.89 5.02 -13.90
CA ARG A 267 -18.86 4.34 -14.77
C ARG A 267 -20.30 4.55 -14.31
N ASP A 268 -20.51 4.60 -13.00
CA ASP A 268 -21.82 4.84 -12.38
C ASP A 268 -22.19 6.34 -12.36
N GLY A 269 -21.36 7.24 -12.93
CA GLY A 269 -21.63 8.67 -13.05
C GLY A 269 -21.25 9.50 -11.83
N ASN A 270 -20.69 8.90 -10.78
CA ASN A 270 -20.19 9.63 -9.60
C ASN A 270 -18.78 10.18 -9.86
N ILE A 271 -18.71 11.21 -10.72
CA ILE A 271 -17.45 11.71 -11.28
C ILE A 271 -16.58 12.37 -10.20
N ALA A 272 -17.20 13.13 -9.27
CA ALA A 272 -16.47 13.83 -8.21
C ALA A 272 -15.76 12.86 -7.26
N GLU A 273 -16.45 11.81 -6.82
CA GLU A 273 -15.87 10.79 -5.96
C GLU A 273 -14.83 9.94 -6.72
N ALA A 274 -15.08 9.64 -8.00
CA ALA A 274 -14.09 8.98 -8.83
C ALA A 274 -12.80 9.80 -8.95
N ALA A 275 -12.89 11.12 -9.16
CA ALA A 275 -11.72 12.00 -9.21
C ALA A 275 -10.94 11.96 -7.89
N ARG A 276 -11.64 12.09 -6.76
CA ARG A 276 -11.03 12.02 -5.42
C ARG A 276 -10.29 10.69 -5.21
N LEU A 277 -10.92 9.58 -5.55
CA LEU A 277 -10.30 8.26 -5.40
C LEU A 277 -9.15 8.02 -6.38
N TYR A 278 -9.21 8.56 -7.60
CA TYR A 278 -8.08 8.50 -8.52
C TYR A 278 -6.88 9.34 -8.06
N GLU A 279 -7.10 10.52 -7.45
CA GLU A 279 -6.01 11.29 -6.86
C GLU A 279 -5.27 10.47 -5.78
N ILE A 280 -6.03 9.79 -4.90
CA ILE A 280 -5.46 8.87 -3.92
C ILE A 280 -4.73 7.70 -4.59
N ALA A 281 -5.38 7.05 -5.57
CA ALA A 281 -4.80 5.91 -6.26
C ALA A 281 -3.49 6.25 -6.98
N CYS A 282 -3.35 7.47 -7.51
CA CYS A 282 -2.11 7.96 -8.10
C CYS A 282 -0.96 8.02 -7.09
N SER A 283 -1.24 8.34 -5.82
CA SER A 283 -0.22 8.36 -4.76
C SER A 283 0.16 6.96 -4.25
N GLN A 284 -0.68 5.95 -4.51
CA GLN A 284 -0.49 4.57 -4.05
C GLN A 284 0.32 3.70 -5.02
N VAL A 285 0.58 4.18 -6.21
CA VAL A 285 1.36 3.44 -7.20
C VAL A 285 2.74 4.07 -7.39
N PRO A 286 3.79 3.25 -7.57
CA PRO A 286 5.10 3.78 -7.89
C PRO A 286 5.07 4.56 -9.22
N PRO A 287 5.93 5.58 -9.39
CA PRO A 287 6.17 6.18 -10.69
C PRO A 287 6.68 5.12 -11.67
N TYR A 288 6.56 5.42 -12.96
CA TYR A 288 6.97 4.50 -14.03
C TYR A 288 6.24 3.14 -14.02
N THR A 289 4.92 3.17 -13.79
CA THR A 289 4.05 2.00 -13.93
C THR A 289 2.90 2.26 -14.89
N SER A 290 2.40 1.22 -15.56
CA SER A 290 1.20 1.33 -16.41
C SER A 290 -0.04 1.78 -15.61
N TRP A 291 -0.10 1.44 -14.33
CA TRP A 291 -1.20 1.85 -13.45
C TRP A 291 -1.17 3.35 -13.15
N GLN A 292 0.02 3.94 -12.92
CA GLN A 292 0.15 5.39 -12.76
C GLN A 292 -0.41 6.11 -13.98
N ILE A 293 -0.01 5.68 -15.18
CA ILE A 293 -0.45 6.30 -16.44
C ILE A 293 -1.96 6.19 -16.61
N GLU A 294 -2.53 5.01 -16.33
CA GLU A 294 -3.97 4.77 -16.34
C GLU A 294 -4.71 5.68 -15.36
N TYR A 295 -4.25 5.73 -14.10
CA TYR A 295 -4.95 6.50 -13.06
C TYR A 295 -4.90 8.00 -13.31
N VAL A 296 -3.76 8.52 -13.76
CA VAL A 296 -3.64 9.93 -14.16
C VAL A 296 -4.53 10.24 -15.36
N TYR A 297 -4.61 9.36 -16.36
CA TYR A 297 -5.54 9.54 -17.46
C TYR A 297 -6.98 9.67 -16.96
N PHE A 298 -7.44 8.76 -16.09
CA PHE A 298 -8.82 8.81 -15.60
C PHE A 298 -9.07 10.00 -14.68
N LEU A 299 -8.11 10.38 -13.86
CA LEU A 299 -8.20 11.59 -13.03
C LEU A 299 -8.42 12.84 -13.90
N ILE A 300 -7.58 13.04 -14.91
CA ILE A 300 -7.68 14.19 -15.83
C ILE A 300 -8.99 14.14 -16.62
N ALA A 301 -9.43 12.95 -17.04
CA ALA A 301 -10.72 12.79 -17.70
C ALA A 301 -11.90 13.11 -16.77
N CYS A 302 -11.79 12.84 -15.47
CA CYS A 302 -12.77 13.27 -14.47
C CYS A 302 -12.78 14.81 -14.33
N HIS A 303 -11.60 15.44 -14.26
CA HIS A 303 -11.49 16.91 -14.18
C HIS A 303 -12.11 17.57 -15.42
N GLU A 304 -11.83 17.07 -16.63
CA GLU A 304 -12.45 17.57 -17.86
C GLU A 304 -13.98 17.50 -17.79
N LYS A 305 -14.53 16.37 -17.32
CA LYS A 305 -15.98 16.22 -17.18
C LYS A 305 -16.60 17.12 -16.13
N LEU A 306 -15.89 17.39 -15.02
CA LEU A 306 -16.39 18.24 -13.93
C LEU A 306 -16.31 19.72 -14.27
N HIS A 307 -15.30 20.14 -15.02
CA HIS A 307 -15.00 21.56 -15.26
C HIS A 307 -15.21 21.99 -16.72
N GLY A 308 -15.50 21.06 -17.64
CA GLY A 308 -15.70 21.32 -19.06
C GLY A 308 -14.41 21.58 -19.85
N SER A 309 -13.27 21.72 -19.19
CA SER A 309 -11.95 21.91 -19.80
C SER A 309 -10.83 21.48 -18.88
N LEU A 310 -9.65 21.21 -19.45
CA LEU A 310 -8.45 20.92 -18.69
C LEU A 310 -7.80 22.19 -18.15
N THR A 311 -7.35 22.16 -16.89
CA THR A 311 -6.49 23.19 -16.30
C THR A 311 -5.07 23.11 -16.88
N GLU A 312 -4.25 24.13 -16.64
CA GLU A 312 -2.84 24.10 -16.98
C GLU A 312 -2.10 23.01 -16.19
N ALA A 313 -2.46 22.83 -14.92
CA ALA A 313 -1.91 21.76 -14.08
C ALA A 313 -2.23 20.36 -14.63
N ASP A 314 -3.46 20.12 -15.12
CA ASP A 314 -3.84 18.85 -15.76
C ASP A 314 -3.02 18.61 -17.04
N ARG A 315 -2.79 19.65 -17.83
CA ARG A 315 -1.97 19.56 -19.07
C ARG A 315 -0.50 19.25 -18.75
N ALA A 316 0.06 19.89 -17.73
CA ALA A 316 1.43 19.65 -17.28
C ALA A 316 1.57 18.22 -16.76
N ARG A 317 0.68 17.79 -15.87
CA ARG A 317 0.65 16.41 -15.32
C ARG A 317 0.51 15.36 -16.43
N ALA A 318 -0.32 15.62 -17.43
CA ALA A 318 -0.43 14.74 -18.60
C ALA A 318 0.86 14.66 -19.39
N ALA A 319 1.59 15.78 -19.55
CA ALA A 319 2.88 15.80 -20.26
C ALA A 319 3.95 14.98 -19.52
N ASP A 320 4.06 15.15 -18.21
CA ASP A 320 5.00 14.39 -17.37
C ASP A 320 4.75 12.89 -17.46
N VAL A 321 3.49 12.46 -17.32
CA VAL A 321 3.13 11.04 -17.36
C VAL A 321 3.23 10.45 -18.78
N ILE A 322 3.05 11.24 -19.83
CA ILE A 322 3.37 10.82 -21.21
C ILE A 322 4.87 10.53 -21.34
N ALA A 323 5.73 11.38 -20.78
CA ALA A 323 7.17 11.16 -20.79
C ALA A 323 7.56 9.89 -20.02
N ASP A 324 6.96 9.65 -18.86
CA ASP A 324 7.13 8.40 -18.08
C ASP A 324 6.71 7.17 -18.91
N GLY A 325 5.57 7.24 -19.58
CA GLY A 325 5.09 6.17 -20.44
C GLY A 325 6.01 5.89 -21.63
N GLN A 326 6.51 6.93 -22.29
CA GLN A 326 7.48 6.81 -23.38
C GLN A 326 8.80 6.17 -22.89
N PHE A 327 9.25 6.53 -21.68
CA PHE A 327 10.42 5.90 -21.05
C PHE A 327 10.20 4.40 -20.83
N LEU A 328 9.04 4.00 -20.30
CA LEU A 328 8.68 2.58 -20.12
C LEU A 328 8.69 1.81 -21.44
N LEU A 329 8.09 2.37 -22.49
CA LEU A 329 8.01 1.76 -23.81
C LEU A 329 9.40 1.61 -24.45
N LYS A 330 10.22 2.65 -24.38
CA LYS A 330 11.58 2.66 -24.93
C LYS A 330 12.48 1.60 -24.28
N ASN A 331 12.27 1.32 -23.00
CA ASN A 331 13.11 0.38 -22.23
C ASN A 331 12.48 -1.03 -22.12
N GLY A 332 11.36 -1.29 -22.79
CA GLY A 332 10.73 -2.61 -22.81
C GLY A 332 10.09 -3.04 -21.48
N TYR A 333 9.77 -2.10 -20.58
CA TYR A 333 9.16 -2.37 -19.27
C TYR A 333 7.63 -2.55 -19.33
N SER A 334 7.02 -2.46 -20.50
CA SER A 334 5.59 -2.66 -20.68
C SER A 334 5.31 -3.55 -21.88
N SER A 335 4.55 -4.63 -21.67
CA SER A 335 4.20 -5.61 -22.70
C SER A 335 2.69 -5.80 -22.89
N SER A 336 1.86 -5.21 -22.00
CA SER A 336 0.42 -5.47 -21.97
C SER A 336 -0.40 -4.60 -22.93
N GLY A 337 0.19 -3.61 -23.59
CA GLY A 337 -0.50 -2.63 -24.44
C GLY A 337 -1.22 -1.53 -23.65
N LEU A 338 -1.32 -1.63 -22.33
CA LEU A 338 -2.01 -0.63 -21.51
C LEU A 338 -1.25 0.70 -21.46
N THR A 339 0.08 0.65 -21.37
CA THR A 339 0.92 1.87 -21.39
C THR A 339 0.71 2.65 -22.68
N GLU A 340 0.84 2.01 -23.83
CA GLU A 340 0.62 2.62 -25.15
C GLU A 340 -0.78 3.21 -25.26
N ARG A 341 -1.79 2.44 -24.85
CA ARG A 341 -3.19 2.89 -24.91
C ARG A 341 -3.40 4.15 -24.09
N TYR A 342 -2.93 4.21 -22.83
CA TYR A 342 -3.18 5.38 -22.00
C TYR A 342 -2.28 6.56 -22.34
N VAL A 343 -1.06 6.37 -22.83
CA VAL A 343 -0.26 7.43 -23.44
C VAL A 343 -0.98 8.04 -24.62
N GLY A 344 -1.51 7.22 -25.54
CA GLY A 344 -2.33 7.69 -26.65
C GLY A 344 -3.57 8.46 -26.18
N ARG A 345 -4.26 8.00 -25.13
CA ARG A 345 -5.42 8.67 -24.55
C ARG A 345 -5.06 10.01 -23.89
N LEU A 346 -3.92 10.12 -23.21
CA LEU A 346 -3.43 11.37 -22.64
C LEU A 346 -3.11 12.41 -23.72
N HIS A 347 -2.51 12.00 -24.84
CA HIS A 347 -2.36 12.89 -26.01
C HIS A 347 -3.72 13.40 -26.52
N GLN A 348 -4.76 12.54 -26.55
CA GLN A 348 -6.11 12.97 -26.95
C GLN A 348 -6.71 14.02 -26.02
N LEU A 349 -6.59 13.83 -24.69
CA LEU A 349 -7.03 14.82 -23.70
C LEU A 349 -6.34 16.19 -23.89
N ARG A 350 -5.09 16.19 -24.33
CA ARG A 350 -4.36 17.41 -24.66
C ARG A 350 -4.74 18.00 -26.04
N GLY A 351 -5.60 17.33 -26.81
CA GLY A 351 -5.96 17.73 -28.19
C GLY A 351 -4.93 17.32 -29.25
N GLU A 352 -3.92 16.54 -28.90
CA GLU A 352 -2.83 16.10 -29.75
C GLU A 352 -3.19 14.82 -30.52
N TRP A 353 -4.27 14.90 -31.33
CA TRP A 353 -4.89 13.74 -31.97
C TRP A 353 -3.93 12.94 -32.87
N ALA A 354 -3.10 13.64 -33.66
CA ALA A 354 -2.14 12.98 -34.54
C ALA A 354 -1.09 12.20 -33.78
N ALA A 355 -0.58 12.75 -32.66
CA ALA A 355 0.41 12.11 -31.81
C ALA A 355 -0.14 10.87 -31.09
N SER A 356 -1.46 10.79 -30.86
CA SER A 356 -2.08 9.64 -30.20
C SER A 356 -2.11 8.38 -31.07
N ILE A 357 -2.15 8.53 -32.41
CA ILE A 357 -2.39 7.42 -33.35
C ILE A 357 -1.35 6.31 -33.25
N PRO A 358 -0.03 6.57 -33.34
CA PRO A 358 0.96 5.48 -33.29
C PRO A 358 0.87 4.68 -31.99
N PHE A 359 0.70 5.34 -30.84
CA PHE A 359 0.56 4.65 -29.57
C PHE A 359 -0.67 3.74 -29.53
N LEU A 360 -1.82 4.21 -30.01
CA LEU A 360 -3.04 3.39 -30.06
C LEU A 360 -2.90 2.23 -31.04
N GLN A 361 -2.21 2.42 -32.18
CA GLN A 361 -1.93 1.34 -33.12
C GLN A 361 -1.02 0.26 -32.52
N ASP A 362 0.05 0.68 -31.81
CA ASP A 362 1.01 -0.22 -31.16
C ASP A 362 0.40 -0.98 -29.97
N ALA A 363 -0.61 -0.41 -29.30
CA ALA A 363 -1.36 -1.04 -28.22
C ALA A 363 -2.19 -2.25 -28.70
N ARG A 364 -2.84 -2.13 -29.86
CA ARG A 364 -3.88 -3.06 -30.35
C ARG A 364 -3.48 -4.55 -30.31
N PRO A 365 -2.33 -4.98 -30.84
CA PRO A 365 -1.95 -6.40 -30.88
C PRO A 365 -1.66 -7.00 -29.49
N LYS A 366 -1.54 -6.18 -28.46
CA LYS A 366 -1.16 -6.57 -27.09
C LYS A 366 -2.36 -6.61 -26.13
N LEU A 367 -3.48 -6.01 -26.50
CA LEU A 367 -4.66 -5.86 -25.66
C LEU A 367 -5.57 -7.09 -25.73
N ASN A 368 -6.26 -7.38 -24.60
CA ASN A 368 -7.37 -8.32 -24.58
C ASN A 368 -8.59 -7.74 -25.34
N ALA A 369 -9.60 -8.56 -25.60
CA ALA A 369 -10.73 -8.18 -26.45
C ALA A 369 -11.55 -6.98 -25.93
N ASP A 370 -11.75 -6.87 -24.61
CA ASP A 370 -12.51 -5.76 -24.03
C ASP A 370 -11.73 -4.44 -24.08
N ASP A 371 -10.42 -4.48 -23.80
CA ASP A 371 -9.54 -3.33 -23.89
C ASP A 371 -9.27 -2.91 -25.33
N LEU A 372 -9.23 -3.87 -26.27
CA LEU A 372 -9.08 -3.60 -27.70
C LEU A 372 -10.22 -2.78 -28.26
N VAL A 373 -11.49 -3.11 -27.93
CA VAL A 373 -12.66 -2.35 -28.38
C VAL A 373 -12.59 -0.88 -27.94
N ALA A 374 -12.21 -0.66 -26.68
CA ALA A 374 -12.05 0.70 -26.15
C ALA A 374 -10.83 1.44 -26.76
N CYS A 375 -9.77 0.73 -27.11
CA CYS A 375 -8.63 1.27 -27.85
C CYS A 375 -9.02 1.65 -29.28
N ASP A 376 -9.75 0.78 -29.97
CA ASP A 376 -10.24 1.04 -31.32
C ASP A 376 -11.19 2.22 -31.39
N GLN A 377 -12.06 2.40 -30.38
CA GLN A 377 -12.92 3.59 -30.30
C GLN A 377 -12.07 4.87 -30.20
N ALA A 378 -11.01 4.85 -29.39
CA ALA A 378 -10.10 5.98 -29.27
C ALA A 378 -9.33 6.24 -30.59
N LEU A 379 -8.88 5.18 -31.25
CA LEU A 379 -8.16 5.30 -32.52
C LEU A 379 -9.05 5.80 -33.62
N VAL A 380 -10.30 5.29 -33.77
CA VAL A 380 -11.30 5.80 -34.72
C VAL A 380 -11.53 7.30 -34.52
N MET A 381 -11.69 7.74 -33.28
CA MET A 381 -11.88 9.16 -32.98
C MET A 381 -10.67 10.00 -33.42
N ALA A 382 -9.43 9.54 -33.17
CA ALA A 382 -8.21 10.22 -33.60
C ALA A 382 -8.10 10.28 -35.13
N LEU A 383 -8.40 9.20 -35.82
CA LEU A 383 -8.41 9.15 -37.30
C LEU A 383 -9.42 10.12 -37.90
N VAL A 384 -10.61 10.17 -37.33
CA VAL A 384 -11.66 11.14 -37.81
C VAL A 384 -11.22 12.58 -37.56
N LYS A 385 -10.69 12.89 -36.35
CA LYS A 385 -10.20 14.24 -36.00
C LYS A 385 -9.02 14.68 -36.88
N THR A 386 -8.24 13.75 -37.40
CA THR A 386 -7.10 14.01 -38.29
C THR A 386 -7.44 13.87 -39.77
N ARG A 387 -8.72 13.82 -40.13
CA ARG A 387 -9.24 13.67 -41.50
C ARG A 387 -8.86 12.36 -42.23
N ARG A 388 -8.54 11.32 -41.46
CA ARG A 388 -8.23 9.97 -41.98
C ARG A 388 -9.45 9.05 -41.92
N ALA A 389 -10.60 9.54 -42.44
CA ALA A 389 -11.92 8.85 -42.33
C ALA A 389 -11.92 7.47 -43.02
N ALA A 390 -11.16 7.30 -44.11
CA ALA A 390 -11.08 6.02 -44.82
C ALA A 390 -10.49 4.92 -43.90
N GLU A 391 -9.43 5.21 -43.19
CA GLU A 391 -8.79 4.28 -42.23
C GLU A 391 -9.68 3.99 -41.02
N ALA A 392 -10.40 5.01 -40.54
CA ALA A 392 -11.40 4.83 -39.48
C ALA A 392 -12.52 3.87 -39.95
N THR A 393 -13.01 4.02 -41.20
CA THR A 393 -14.02 3.12 -41.76
C THR A 393 -13.49 1.70 -41.88
N GLU A 394 -12.30 1.50 -42.42
CA GLU A 394 -11.69 0.18 -42.55
C GLU A 394 -11.54 -0.52 -41.18
N LEU A 395 -11.07 0.21 -40.14
CA LEU A 395 -10.95 -0.30 -38.80
C LEU A 395 -12.29 -0.78 -38.24
N ILE A 396 -13.32 0.03 -38.37
CA ILE A 396 -14.68 -0.30 -37.90
C ILE A 396 -15.23 -1.52 -38.65
N GLU A 397 -15.12 -1.57 -39.99
CA GLU A 397 -15.63 -2.70 -40.80
C GLU A 397 -14.89 -4.00 -40.44
N ARG A 398 -13.59 -3.94 -40.18
CA ARG A 398 -12.86 -5.07 -39.65
C ARG A 398 -13.40 -5.51 -38.28
N GLY A 399 -13.61 -4.58 -37.33
CA GLY A 399 -14.21 -4.86 -36.05
C GLY A 399 -15.60 -5.49 -36.13
N ILE A 400 -16.44 -5.02 -37.07
CA ILE A 400 -17.77 -5.62 -37.32
C ILE A 400 -17.65 -7.10 -37.76
N ARG A 401 -16.69 -7.41 -38.63
CA ARG A 401 -16.49 -8.78 -39.12
C ARG A 401 -15.88 -9.72 -38.10
N ASP A 402 -14.84 -9.25 -37.38
CA ASP A 402 -13.90 -10.15 -36.70
C ASP A 402 -14.08 -10.19 -35.16
N SER A 403 -14.84 -9.24 -34.57
CA SER A 403 -14.90 -9.10 -33.10
C SER A 403 -15.98 -9.94 -32.38
N GLY A 404 -16.78 -10.71 -33.12
CA GLY A 404 -17.80 -11.60 -32.56
C GLY A 404 -18.82 -10.84 -31.68
N LYS A 405 -18.79 -11.07 -30.37
CA LYS A 405 -19.72 -10.43 -29.42
C LYS A 405 -19.68 -8.90 -29.41
N PHE A 406 -18.61 -8.27 -29.86
CA PHE A 406 -18.46 -6.81 -29.91
C PHE A 406 -18.87 -6.18 -31.25
N SER A 407 -19.33 -6.97 -32.23
CA SER A 407 -19.75 -6.47 -33.55
C SER A 407 -20.81 -5.36 -33.44
N SER A 408 -21.74 -5.45 -32.49
CA SER A 408 -22.74 -4.42 -32.22
C SER A 408 -22.10 -3.10 -31.76
N THR A 409 -21.07 -3.14 -30.95
CA THR A 409 -20.34 -1.95 -30.50
C THR A 409 -19.65 -1.24 -31.66
N TYR A 410 -19.04 -1.97 -32.59
CA TYR A 410 -18.44 -1.36 -33.77
C TYR A 410 -19.51 -0.76 -34.73
N ARG A 411 -20.72 -1.35 -34.83
CA ARG A 411 -21.83 -0.71 -35.57
C ARG A 411 -22.24 0.61 -34.94
N GLN A 412 -22.31 0.68 -33.60
CA GLN A 412 -22.57 1.95 -32.89
C GLN A 412 -21.46 2.98 -33.14
N MET A 413 -20.16 2.57 -33.09
CA MET A 413 -19.05 3.46 -33.44
C MET A 413 -19.22 4.04 -34.86
N ARG A 414 -19.64 3.22 -35.84
CA ARG A 414 -19.88 3.68 -37.19
C ARG A 414 -20.94 4.77 -37.25
N GLU A 415 -22.05 4.60 -36.55
CA GLU A 415 -23.17 5.55 -36.53
C GLU A 415 -22.84 6.86 -35.81
N GLN A 416 -22.03 6.78 -34.73
CA GLN A 416 -21.73 7.93 -33.88
C GLN A 416 -20.52 8.73 -34.35
N LEU A 417 -19.49 8.08 -34.87
CA LEU A 417 -18.19 8.69 -35.11
C LEU A 417 -17.87 8.96 -36.56
N LEU A 418 -18.48 8.24 -37.51
CA LEU A 418 -18.27 8.54 -38.91
C LEU A 418 -19.26 9.59 -39.41
N PRO A 419 -18.83 10.51 -40.29
CA PRO A 419 -19.73 11.49 -40.91
C PRO A 419 -20.83 10.76 -41.66
N LYS A 420 -22.09 11.20 -41.48
CA LYS A 420 -23.20 10.75 -42.29
C LYS A 420 -22.91 11.13 -43.75
N ARG A 421 -22.96 10.16 -44.66
CA ARG A 421 -22.82 10.40 -46.09
C ARG A 421 -23.98 11.25 -46.61
#